data_e5b842de6bcc0d72f1d19acb7ae401b3
#
_entry.id   e5b842de6bcc0d72f1d19acb7ae401b3
#
_cell.length_a   1.000
_cell.length_b   1.000
_cell.length_c   1.000
_cell.angle_alpha   90.00
_cell.angle_beta   90.00
_cell.angle_gamma   90.00
#
_symmetry.space_group_name_H-M   'P 1'
#
loop_
_entity.id
_entity.type
_entity.pdbx_description
1 polymer ?
#
loop_
_entity_poly.entity_id
_entity_poly.type
_entity_poly.pdbx_seq_one_letter_code
_entity_poly.pdbx_strand_id
1 'polypeptide(L)'
;MKYSIPSYSFHGLHSEGKIDLFGYFETVKYRYHLDSADIWNMMFKSFDDDYLRKLREALDEREMYVANLCVDAAEVWDVDPEKREQFYRNGLDNLRAAAILGAQTVRIDMGGRTLDMSEEQFEYTVNRYKEYCAFAEEHGFMVGPENHWGTSRDPENIRKLVEAVDHPNFGILLHFENWDSEKENGDRLCAKYAFHTHLAAWVIPNCDEKLALLEEVGYKGHLGIEHHSSKNEYSQVAWQYATARNTYNLMQAKKLGV
;
A
#
# COMPACT_ATOMS: atom_id res chain seq x y z
N MET A 1 0.24 -8.99 15.00
CA MET A 1 -0.10 -8.26 13.76
C MET A 1 0.36 -6.83 13.92
N LYS A 2 1.02 -6.25 12.90
CA LYS A 2 1.32 -4.81 12.82
C LYS A 2 0.18 -4.12 12.08
N TYR A 3 -0.12 -2.87 12.41
CA TYR A 3 -1.20 -2.11 11.77
C TYR A 3 -0.67 -0.80 11.23
N SER A 4 -1.28 -0.29 10.16
CA SER A 4 -1.14 1.07 9.65
C SER A 4 -2.52 1.63 9.29
N ILE A 5 -2.60 2.93 9.07
CA ILE A 5 -3.79 3.59 8.56
C ILE A 5 -3.33 4.47 7.40
N PRO A 6 -3.70 4.15 6.14
CA PRO A 6 -3.33 4.99 5.00
C PRO A 6 -3.80 6.43 5.18
N SER A 7 -2.95 7.40 4.85
CA SER A 7 -3.34 8.82 4.92
C SER A 7 -4.49 9.16 3.97
N TYR A 8 -4.68 8.34 2.92
CA TYR A 8 -5.87 8.35 2.07
C TYR A 8 -7.17 8.20 2.86
N SER A 9 -7.17 7.50 4.00
CA SER A 9 -8.36 7.37 4.87
C SER A 9 -8.88 8.71 5.40
N PHE A 10 -8.13 9.79 5.22
CA PHE A 10 -8.47 11.15 5.62
C PHE A 10 -8.52 12.11 4.41
N HIS A 11 -8.75 11.57 3.19
CA HIS A 11 -8.74 12.36 1.95
C HIS A 11 -9.82 13.45 1.91
N GLY A 12 -10.97 13.24 2.55
CA GLY A 12 -12.02 14.26 2.67
C GLY A 12 -11.57 15.43 3.55
N LEU A 13 -11.02 15.17 4.72
CA LEU A 13 -10.44 16.20 5.58
C LEU A 13 -9.26 16.92 4.89
N HIS A 14 -8.45 16.18 4.13
CA HIS A 14 -7.36 16.76 3.35
C HIS A 14 -7.89 17.69 2.27
N SER A 15 -8.89 17.28 1.50
CA SER A 15 -9.50 18.10 0.44
C SER A 15 -10.15 19.38 0.96
N GLU A 16 -10.61 19.37 2.21
CA GLU A 16 -11.14 20.53 2.93
C GLU A 16 -10.05 21.40 3.58
N GLY A 17 -8.77 21.03 3.45
CA GLY A 17 -7.65 21.72 4.07
C GLY A 17 -7.56 21.59 5.60
N LYS A 18 -8.26 20.61 6.18
CA LYS A 18 -8.34 20.38 7.63
C LYS A 18 -7.23 19.50 8.17
N ILE A 19 -6.55 18.74 7.31
CA ILE A 19 -5.43 17.88 7.66
C ILE A 19 -4.38 17.91 6.54
N ASP A 20 -3.12 17.90 6.91
CA ASP A 20 -1.98 17.63 6.03
C ASP A 20 -1.17 16.47 6.60
N LEU A 21 0.00 16.15 6.04
CA LEU A 21 0.82 15.03 6.52
C LEU A 21 1.29 15.21 7.96
N PHE A 22 1.58 16.43 8.40
CA PHE A 22 1.95 16.66 9.81
C PHE A 22 0.77 16.36 10.74
N GLY A 23 -0.43 16.84 10.42
CA GLY A 23 -1.65 16.52 11.15
C GLY A 23 -2.04 15.04 11.07
N TYR A 24 -1.74 14.37 9.95
CA TYR A 24 -1.90 12.93 9.83
C TYR A 24 -0.96 12.18 10.77
N PHE A 25 0.33 12.54 10.87
CA PHE A 25 1.26 11.92 11.81
C PHE A 25 0.78 12.07 13.27
N GLU A 26 0.33 13.28 13.65
CA GLU A 26 -0.30 13.51 14.96
C GLU A 26 -1.49 12.59 15.20
N THR A 27 -2.35 12.47 14.19
CA THR A 27 -3.56 11.64 14.26
C THR A 27 -3.20 10.17 14.46
N VAL A 28 -2.29 9.64 13.67
CA VAL A 28 -1.87 8.23 13.76
C VAL A 28 -1.20 7.96 15.11
N LYS A 29 -0.28 8.81 15.52
CA LYS A 29 0.48 8.65 16.77
C LYS A 29 -0.39 8.77 18.01
N TYR A 30 -1.13 9.86 18.15
CA TYR A 30 -1.76 10.20 19.43
C TYR A 30 -3.23 9.79 19.51
N ARG A 31 -3.93 9.67 18.38
CA ARG A 31 -5.33 9.21 18.41
C ARG A 31 -5.45 7.70 18.28
N TYR A 32 -4.66 7.08 17.38
CA TYR A 32 -4.74 5.64 17.12
C TYR A 32 -3.63 4.84 17.79
N HIS A 33 -2.65 5.50 18.41
CA HIS A 33 -1.53 4.89 19.12
C HIS A 33 -0.72 3.94 18.22
N LEU A 34 -0.43 4.37 16.99
CA LEU A 34 0.38 3.66 16.03
C LEU A 34 1.68 4.45 15.73
N ASP A 35 2.76 3.72 15.52
CA ASP A 35 4.07 4.28 15.17
C ASP A 35 4.37 4.18 13.66
N SER A 36 3.46 3.61 12.88
CA SER A 36 3.59 3.31 11.46
C SER A 36 2.76 4.26 10.61
N ALA A 37 3.40 5.08 9.80
CA ALA A 37 2.75 5.91 8.79
C ALA A 37 2.58 5.10 7.49
N ASP A 38 1.42 5.26 6.85
CA ASP A 38 1.10 4.72 5.53
C ASP A 38 0.69 5.90 4.66
N ILE A 39 1.61 6.39 3.85
CA ILE A 39 1.50 7.71 3.20
C ILE A 39 0.94 7.56 1.80
N TRP A 40 -0.09 8.33 1.47
CA TRP A 40 -0.55 8.57 0.11
C TRP A 40 0.15 9.80 -0.47
N ASN A 41 0.86 9.64 -1.58
CA ASN A 41 1.73 10.66 -2.16
C ASN A 41 1.01 11.95 -2.56
N MET A 42 -0.30 11.89 -2.84
CA MET A 42 -1.08 13.09 -3.19
C MET A 42 -1.24 14.07 -2.02
N MET A 43 -0.84 13.69 -0.81
CA MET A 43 -0.72 14.62 0.31
C MET A 43 0.62 15.34 0.38
N PHE A 44 1.60 14.99 -0.46
CA PHE A 44 2.85 15.76 -0.55
C PHE A 44 2.58 17.15 -1.14
N LYS A 45 3.10 18.18 -0.49
CA LYS A 45 3.05 19.56 -0.99
C LYS A 45 4.17 19.84 -2.00
N SER A 46 5.27 19.09 -1.94
CA SER A 46 6.44 19.21 -2.80
C SER A 46 7.26 17.92 -2.76
N PHE A 47 8.06 17.70 -3.80
CA PHE A 47 9.12 16.69 -3.86
C PHE A 47 10.51 17.27 -3.59
N ASP A 48 10.59 18.52 -3.12
CA ASP A 48 11.88 19.13 -2.73
C ASP A 48 12.47 18.42 -1.52
N ASP A 49 13.78 18.18 -1.54
CA ASP A 49 14.49 17.48 -0.47
C ASP A 49 14.28 18.12 0.90
N ASP A 50 14.25 19.46 0.97
CA ASP A 50 14.03 20.17 2.22
C ASP A 50 12.66 19.91 2.83
N TYR A 51 11.61 19.79 1.99
CA TYR A 51 10.27 19.42 2.45
C TYR A 51 10.21 17.97 2.90
N LEU A 52 10.79 17.06 2.14
CA LEU A 52 10.82 15.64 2.48
C LEU A 52 11.62 15.37 3.76
N ARG A 53 12.73 16.08 3.96
CA ARG A 53 13.51 16.01 5.22
C ARG A 53 12.71 16.53 6.42
N LYS A 54 11.94 17.60 6.28
CA LYS A 54 11.03 18.08 7.34
C LYS A 54 9.96 17.04 7.71
N LEU A 55 9.44 16.31 6.72
CA LEU A 55 8.53 15.18 7.01
C LEU A 55 9.26 14.06 7.76
N ARG A 56 10.50 13.75 7.36
CA ARG A 56 11.31 12.74 8.07
C ARG A 56 11.60 13.16 9.51
N GLU A 57 12.02 14.40 9.74
CA GLU A 57 12.23 14.99 11.07
C GLU A 57 10.96 14.90 11.92
N ALA A 58 9.79 15.24 11.35
CA ALA A 58 8.51 15.15 12.04
C ALA A 58 8.12 13.72 12.44
N LEU A 59 8.48 12.73 11.64
CA LEU A 59 8.33 11.31 11.97
C LEU A 59 9.28 10.91 13.10
N ASP A 60 10.56 11.31 13.02
CA ASP A 60 11.58 10.99 14.02
C ASP A 60 11.24 11.58 15.39
N GLU A 61 10.79 12.85 15.46
CA GLU A 61 10.32 13.50 16.69
C GLU A 61 9.18 12.73 17.39
N ARG A 62 8.40 11.97 16.62
CA ARG A 62 7.28 11.17 17.11
C ARG A 62 7.62 9.69 17.29
N GLU A 63 8.87 9.33 17.07
CA GLU A 63 9.31 7.92 17.03
C GLU A 63 8.44 7.07 16.08
N MET A 64 8.16 7.63 14.89
CA MET A 64 7.38 6.98 13.84
C MET A 64 8.27 6.58 12.66
N TYR A 65 7.80 5.60 11.90
CA TYR A 65 8.41 5.16 10.65
C TYR A 65 7.38 5.05 9.53
N VAL A 66 7.84 5.06 8.28
CA VAL A 66 6.97 4.87 7.11
C VAL A 66 6.86 3.38 6.80
N ALA A 67 5.70 2.79 7.07
CA ALA A 67 5.40 1.40 6.74
C ALA A 67 5.19 1.21 5.24
N ASN A 68 4.53 2.18 4.60
CA ASN A 68 4.23 2.13 3.17
C ASN A 68 4.11 3.54 2.58
N LEU A 69 4.49 3.69 1.31
CA LEU A 69 4.20 4.85 0.47
C LEU A 69 3.33 4.40 -0.70
N CYS A 70 2.06 4.79 -0.71
CA CYS A 70 1.15 4.62 -1.84
C CYS A 70 1.36 5.72 -2.87
N VAL A 71 1.71 5.33 -4.09
CA VAL A 71 2.03 6.27 -5.18
C VAL A 71 0.97 6.20 -6.26
N ASP A 72 0.23 7.28 -6.43
CA ASP A 72 -0.67 7.51 -7.54
C ASP A 72 -0.02 8.40 -8.59
N ALA A 73 -0.59 8.42 -9.80
CA ALA A 73 -0.10 9.17 -10.96
C ALA A 73 1.34 8.78 -11.39
N ALA A 74 1.70 7.51 -11.20
CA ALA A 74 3.00 6.95 -11.60
C ALA A 74 2.85 5.50 -12.10
N GLU A 75 1.68 5.16 -12.63
CA GLU A 75 1.40 3.82 -13.16
C GLU A 75 2.45 3.42 -14.20
N VAL A 76 2.94 2.19 -14.09
CA VAL A 76 4.03 1.71 -14.95
C VAL A 76 3.63 1.71 -16.42
N TRP A 77 2.39 1.35 -16.73
CA TRP A 77 1.90 1.28 -18.11
C TRP A 77 0.73 2.21 -18.40
N ASP A 78 0.83 2.94 -19.51
CA ASP A 78 -0.29 3.56 -20.21
C ASP A 78 -0.08 3.34 -21.72
N VAL A 79 -1.15 3.31 -22.51
CA VAL A 79 -1.06 3.16 -23.97
C VAL A 79 -0.41 4.37 -24.65
N ASP A 80 -0.48 5.54 -24.00
CA ASP A 80 0.14 6.77 -24.45
C ASP A 80 1.62 6.82 -23.99
N PRO A 81 2.60 6.81 -24.91
CA PRO A 81 4.02 6.86 -24.56
C PRO A 81 4.45 8.12 -23.81
N GLU A 82 3.83 9.27 -24.10
CA GLU A 82 4.16 10.53 -23.42
C GLU A 82 3.71 10.46 -21.95
N LYS A 83 2.55 9.87 -21.72
CA LYS A 83 2.04 9.65 -20.38
C LYS A 83 2.85 8.62 -19.61
N ARG A 84 3.29 7.52 -20.27
CA ARG A 84 4.23 6.56 -19.66
C ARG A 84 5.53 7.24 -19.19
N GLU A 85 6.08 8.12 -20.02
CA GLU A 85 7.29 8.86 -19.64
C GLU A 85 7.06 9.82 -18.49
N GLN A 86 5.92 10.50 -18.44
CA GLN A 86 5.54 11.35 -17.31
C GLN A 86 5.40 10.53 -16.04
N PHE A 87 4.69 9.41 -16.10
CA PHE A 87 4.49 8.50 -14.97
C PHE A 87 5.80 7.90 -14.47
N TYR A 88 6.71 7.57 -15.39
CA TYR A 88 8.04 7.11 -15.01
C TYR A 88 8.81 8.16 -14.20
N ARG A 89 8.82 9.41 -14.63
CA ARG A 89 9.46 10.51 -13.88
C ARG A 89 8.82 10.68 -12.50
N ASN A 90 7.49 10.66 -12.45
CA ASN A 90 6.78 10.70 -11.17
C ASN A 90 7.15 9.50 -10.28
N GLY A 91 7.28 8.32 -10.86
CA GLY A 91 7.75 7.13 -10.15
C GLY A 91 9.13 7.33 -9.53
N LEU A 92 10.11 7.84 -10.29
CA LEU A 92 11.46 8.12 -9.79
C LEU A 92 11.46 9.15 -8.66
N ASP A 93 10.67 10.24 -8.76
CA ASP A 93 10.54 11.23 -7.69
C ASP A 93 9.97 10.61 -6.41
N ASN A 94 8.99 9.72 -6.53
CA ASN A 94 8.40 9.02 -5.39
C ASN A 94 9.36 7.97 -4.78
N LEU A 95 10.13 7.25 -5.59
CA LEU A 95 11.17 6.32 -5.09
C LEU A 95 12.25 7.09 -4.31
N ARG A 96 12.69 8.25 -4.81
CA ARG A 96 13.59 9.15 -4.10
C ARG A 96 12.97 9.65 -2.77
N ALA A 97 11.70 10.04 -2.80
CA ALA A 97 10.98 10.43 -1.57
C ALA A 97 10.91 9.27 -0.58
N ALA A 98 10.63 8.06 -1.04
CA ALA A 98 10.62 6.84 -0.20
C ALA A 98 11.98 6.61 0.49
N ALA A 99 13.08 6.78 -0.25
CA ALA A 99 14.44 6.66 0.30
C ALA A 99 14.71 7.71 1.40
N ILE A 100 14.35 8.98 1.18
CA ILE A 100 14.52 10.06 2.17
C ILE A 100 13.66 9.81 3.40
N LEU A 101 12.43 9.35 3.22
CA LEU A 101 11.50 9.08 4.31
C LEU A 101 11.78 7.77 5.04
N GLY A 102 12.63 6.89 4.50
CA GLY A 102 12.93 5.58 5.06
C GLY A 102 11.71 4.66 5.01
N ALA A 103 10.99 4.66 3.90
CA ALA A 103 9.84 3.77 3.71
C ALA A 103 10.27 2.30 3.70
N GLN A 104 9.42 1.42 4.24
CA GLN A 104 9.67 -0.03 4.21
C GLN A 104 9.14 -0.66 2.91
N THR A 105 8.03 -0.12 2.39
CA THR A 105 7.43 -0.57 1.14
C THR A 105 6.93 0.62 0.32
N VAL A 106 6.87 0.44 -1.00
CA VAL A 106 6.35 1.43 -1.96
C VAL A 106 5.39 0.74 -2.91
N ARG A 107 4.17 1.22 -2.97
CA ARG A 107 3.21 0.78 -3.97
C ARG A 107 3.23 1.72 -5.17
N ILE A 108 3.52 1.20 -6.34
CA ILE A 108 3.37 1.86 -7.63
C ILE A 108 2.55 0.93 -8.51
N ASP A 109 1.41 1.37 -9.01
CA ASP A 109 0.50 0.52 -9.78
C ASP A 109 1.07 0.13 -11.15
N MET A 110 0.72 -1.08 -11.61
CA MET A 110 1.23 -1.58 -12.89
C MET A 110 0.57 -0.94 -14.11
N GLY A 111 -0.57 -0.28 -13.94
CA GLY A 111 -1.31 0.37 -15.01
C GLY A 111 -2.14 -0.61 -15.86
N GLY A 112 -2.60 -0.12 -17.03
CA GLY A 112 -3.60 -0.83 -17.83
C GLY A 112 -5.02 -0.56 -17.34
N ARG A 113 -6.00 -0.63 -18.26
CA ARG A 113 -7.41 -0.29 -17.97
C ARG A 113 -8.35 -1.49 -18.03
N THR A 114 -7.89 -2.59 -18.59
CA THR A 114 -8.64 -3.83 -18.76
C THR A 114 -7.88 -4.97 -18.08
N LEU A 115 -8.52 -6.12 -17.91
CA LEU A 115 -7.83 -7.32 -17.38
C LEU A 115 -6.83 -7.89 -18.38
N ASP A 116 -7.08 -7.70 -19.67
CA ASP A 116 -6.18 -8.17 -20.73
C ASP A 116 -4.88 -7.36 -20.72
N MET A 117 -3.77 -8.07 -20.75
CA MET A 117 -2.42 -7.50 -20.78
C MET A 117 -1.70 -8.01 -22.04
N SER A 118 -1.32 -7.09 -22.95
CA SER A 118 -0.56 -7.45 -24.13
C SER A 118 0.86 -7.88 -23.76
N GLU A 119 1.53 -8.60 -24.65
CA GLU A 119 2.94 -9.00 -24.47
C GLU A 119 3.84 -7.78 -24.31
N GLU A 120 3.66 -6.73 -25.13
CA GLU A 120 4.38 -5.45 -25.01
C GLU A 120 4.20 -4.83 -23.62
N GLN A 121 2.96 -4.76 -23.14
CA GLN A 121 2.67 -4.24 -21.81
C GLN A 121 3.36 -5.07 -20.73
N PHE A 122 3.29 -6.39 -20.83
CA PHE A 122 3.90 -7.29 -19.85
C PHE A 122 5.42 -7.10 -19.78
N GLU A 123 6.10 -7.18 -20.93
CA GLU A 123 7.55 -7.01 -21.01
C GLU A 123 8.00 -5.63 -20.48
N TYR A 124 7.30 -4.57 -20.87
CA TYR A 124 7.57 -3.21 -20.39
C TYR A 124 7.43 -3.14 -18.86
N THR A 125 6.34 -3.68 -18.33
CA THR A 125 6.03 -3.66 -16.90
C THR A 125 7.07 -4.45 -16.09
N VAL A 126 7.46 -5.64 -16.55
CA VAL A 126 8.52 -6.45 -15.93
C VAL A 126 9.84 -5.69 -15.88
N ASN A 127 10.27 -5.11 -17.00
CA ASN A 127 11.54 -4.38 -17.08
C ASN A 127 11.54 -3.16 -16.15
N ARG A 128 10.42 -2.44 -16.08
CA ARG A 128 10.29 -1.26 -15.21
C ARG A 128 10.34 -1.64 -13.73
N TYR A 129 9.66 -2.70 -13.31
CA TYR A 129 9.78 -3.14 -11.92
C TYR A 129 11.16 -3.69 -11.58
N LYS A 130 11.87 -4.32 -12.50
CA LYS A 130 13.29 -4.70 -12.26
C LYS A 130 14.17 -3.48 -11.99
N GLU A 131 13.97 -2.40 -12.73
CA GLU A 131 14.67 -1.14 -12.49
C GLU A 131 14.30 -0.54 -11.11
N TYR A 132 13.01 -0.50 -10.77
CA TYR A 132 12.57 0.00 -9.47
C TYR A 132 13.08 -0.88 -8.32
N CYS A 133 13.14 -2.19 -8.51
CA CYS A 133 13.69 -3.12 -7.51
C CYS A 133 15.18 -2.90 -7.28
N ALA A 134 15.97 -2.61 -8.30
CA ALA A 134 17.40 -2.29 -8.14
C ALA A 134 17.59 -1.04 -7.26
N PHE A 135 16.80 0.01 -7.51
CA PHE A 135 16.79 1.19 -6.65
C PHE A 135 16.32 0.87 -5.22
N ALA A 136 15.27 0.06 -5.09
CA ALA A 136 14.71 -0.35 -3.80
C ALA A 136 15.72 -1.17 -2.98
N GLU A 137 16.52 -2.04 -3.61
CA GLU A 137 17.58 -2.81 -2.96
C GLU A 137 18.67 -1.89 -2.38
N GLU A 138 19.11 -0.88 -3.13
CA GLU A 138 20.11 0.08 -2.66
C GLU A 138 19.62 0.89 -1.43
N HIS A 139 18.32 1.09 -1.30
CA HIS A 139 17.71 1.91 -0.24
C HIS A 139 16.96 1.11 0.82
N GLY A 140 16.90 -0.22 0.72
CA GLY A 140 16.39 -1.12 1.74
C GLY A 140 14.87 -1.17 1.87
N PHE A 141 14.11 -0.98 0.79
CA PHE A 141 12.66 -1.13 0.77
C PHE A 141 12.19 -2.14 -0.29
N MET A 142 10.91 -2.51 -0.24
CA MET A 142 10.26 -3.32 -1.27
C MET A 142 9.39 -2.44 -2.17
N VAL A 143 9.21 -2.82 -3.45
CA VAL A 143 8.36 -2.11 -4.40
C VAL A 143 7.50 -3.07 -5.20
N GLY A 144 6.31 -2.65 -5.60
CA GLY A 144 5.43 -3.41 -6.47
C GLY A 144 4.03 -2.83 -6.57
N PRO A 145 3.16 -3.48 -7.34
CA PRO A 145 1.78 -3.02 -7.55
C PRO A 145 0.86 -3.34 -6.38
N GLU A 146 -0.34 -2.78 -6.48
CA GLU A 146 -1.53 -3.21 -5.76
C GLU A 146 -2.50 -3.87 -6.76
N ASN A 147 -3.34 -4.78 -6.32
CA ASN A 147 -4.50 -5.23 -7.08
C ASN A 147 -5.60 -4.17 -7.05
N HIS A 148 -5.36 -3.04 -7.74
CA HIS A 148 -6.10 -1.78 -7.60
C HIS A 148 -6.95 -1.47 -8.84
N TRP A 149 -6.33 -1.47 -10.03
CA TRP A 149 -6.95 -1.07 -11.29
C TRP A 149 -6.64 -2.06 -12.42
N GLY A 150 -7.58 -2.20 -13.36
CA GLY A 150 -7.36 -2.84 -14.66
C GLY A 150 -6.63 -4.18 -14.57
N THR A 151 -5.47 -4.27 -15.22
CA THR A 151 -4.72 -5.53 -15.33
C THR A 151 -4.31 -6.14 -13.99
N SER A 152 -4.11 -5.32 -12.95
CA SER A 152 -3.73 -5.82 -11.62
C SER A 152 -4.86 -6.51 -10.86
N ARG A 153 -6.12 -6.38 -11.33
CA ARG A 153 -7.28 -7.02 -10.71
C ARG A 153 -7.54 -8.44 -11.21
N ASP A 154 -6.59 -9.00 -11.95
CA ASP A 154 -6.50 -10.42 -12.27
C ASP A 154 -5.34 -11.05 -11.50
N PRO A 155 -5.59 -11.99 -10.56
CA PRO A 155 -4.55 -12.64 -9.78
C PRO A 155 -3.52 -13.38 -10.63
N GLU A 156 -3.90 -13.86 -11.80
CA GLU A 156 -2.98 -14.54 -12.72
C GLU A 156 -1.98 -13.57 -13.34
N ASN A 157 -2.38 -12.33 -13.65
CA ASN A 157 -1.46 -11.27 -14.09
C ASN A 157 -0.46 -10.92 -12.99
N ILE A 158 -0.92 -10.81 -11.75
CA ILE A 158 -0.05 -10.60 -10.59
C ILE A 158 0.95 -11.75 -10.43
N ARG A 159 0.48 -13.00 -10.48
CA ARG A 159 1.34 -14.18 -10.36
C ARG A 159 2.44 -14.18 -11.45
N LYS A 160 2.05 -14.01 -12.71
CA LYS A 160 2.99 -13.95 -13.85
C LYS A 160 4.01 -12.82 -13.69
N LEU A 161 3.57 -11.66 -13.23
CA LEU A 161 4.43 -10.51 -13.02
C LEU A 161 5.47 -10.81 -11.92
N VAL A 162 5.05 -11.35 -10.78
CA VAL A 162 5.97 -11.69 -9.68
C VAL A 162 7.00 -12.72 -10.13
N GLU A 163 6.58 -13.76 -10.85
CA GLU A 163 7.48 -14.79 -11.37
C GLU A 163 8.47 -14.24 -12.42
N ALA A 164 8.07 -13.27 -13.23
CA ALA A 164 8.92 -12.71 -14.28
C ALA A 164 9.89 -11.63 -13.76
N VAL A 165 9.48 -10.84 -12.77
CA VAL A 165 10.37 -9.86 -12.11
C VAL A 165 11.43 -10.58 -11.30
N ASP A 166 11.07 -11.62 -10.55
CA ASP A 166 11.95 -12.52 -9.79
C ASP A 166 13.04 -11.77 -9.02
N HIS A 167 12.62 -10.85 -8.14
CA HIS A 167 13.53 -10.02 -7.35
C HIS A 167 13.14 -10.01 -5.87
N PRO A 168 14.09 -10.11 -4.91
CA PRO A 168 13.79 -10.17 -3.48
C PRO A 168 13.11 -8.91 -2.94
N ASN A 169 13.31 -7.75 -3.59
CA ASN A 169 12.66 -6.49 -3.24
C ASN A 169 11.35 -6.24 -4.00
N PHE A 170 10.83 -7.26 -4.72
CA PHE A 170 9.54 -7.20 -5.39
C PHE A 170 8.47 -7.94 -4.60
N GLY A 171 7.27 -7.41 -4.59
CA GLY A 171 6.07 -8.03 -4.03
C GLY A 171 4.84 -7.22 -4.40
N ILE A 172 3.77 -7.35 -3.61
CA ILE A 172 2.53 -6.60 -3.85
C ILE A 172 2.00 -5.96 -2.57
N LEU A 173 1.27 -4.88 -2.71
CA LEU A 173 0.27 -4.48 -1.74
C LEU A 173 -1.01 -5.25 -2.07
N LEU A 174 -1.46 -6.13 -1.18
CA LEU A 174 -2.69 -6.88 -1.35
C LEU A 174 -3.87 -6.10 -0.78
N HIS A 175 -4.75 -5.62 -1.66
CA HIS A 175 -6.04 -5.07 -1.28
C HIS A 175 -7.07 -6.19 -1.26
N PHE A 176 -7.52 -6.59 -0.10
CA PHE A 176 -8.43 -7.74 0.05
C PHE A 176 -9.73 -7.54 -0.70
N GLU A 177 -10.16 -8.62 -1.40
CA GLU A 177 -11.41 -8.70 -2.17
C GLU A 177 -11.51 -7.71 -3.36
N ASN A 178 -10.42 -7.07 -3.75
CA ASN A 178 -10.41 -6.12 -4.87
C ASN A 178 -10.02 -6.80 -6.20
N TRP A 179 -10.74 -7.86 -6.58
CA TRP A 179 -10.50 -8.65 -7.79
C TRP A 179 -11.65 -8.55 -8.78
N ASP A 180 -11.37 -8.55 -10.08
CA ASP A 180 -12.38 -8.63 -11.14
C ASP A 180 -12.49 -10.04 -11.73
N SER A 181 -11.41 -10.84 -11.71
CA SER A 181 -11.41 -12.26 -11.97
C SER A 181 -11.07 -13.04 -10.70
N GLU A 182 -11.37 -14.35 -10.64
CA GLU A 182 -11.04 -15.25 -9.53
C GLU A 182 -11.40 -14.67 -8.13
N LYS A 183 -12.54 -13.96 -8.04
CA LYS A 183 -12.93 -13.15 -6.87
C LYS A 183 -12.90 -13.91 -5.55
N GLU A 184 -13.22 -15.20 -5.57
CA GLU A 184 -13.24 -16.04 -4.37
C GLU A 184 -11.84 -16.52 -3.96
N ASN A 185 -10.92 -16.61 -4.91
CA ASN A 185 -9.59 -17.20 -4.70
C ASN A 185 -8.44 -16.19 -4.79
N GLY A 186 -8.66 -15.00 -5.33
CA GLY A 186 -7.61 -14.02 -5.63
C GLY A 186 -6.74 -13.70 -4.43
N ASP A 187 -7.34 -13.46 -3.26
CA ASP A 187 -6.61 -13.22 -2.02
C ASP A 187 -5.68 -14.40 -1.69
N ARG A 188 -6.20 -15.64 -1.76
CA ARG A 188 -5.44 -16.85 -1.44
C ARG A 188 -4.29 -17.11 -2.42
N LEU A 189 -4.51 -16.83 -3.70
CA LEU A 189 -3.48 -16.99 -4.74
C LEU A 189 -2.33 -16.00 -4.55
N CYS A 190 -2.63 -14.78 -4.08
CA CYS A 190 -1.69 -13.66 -4.05
C CYS A 190 -1.13 -13.33 -2.66
N ALA A 191 -1.75 -13.79 -1.56
CA ALA A 191 -1.33 -13.44 -0.19
C ALA A 191 0.15 -13.71 0.11
N LYS A 192 0.72 -14.78 -0.47
CA LYS A 192 2.14 -15.14 -0.27
C LYS A 192 3.14 -14.12 -0.88
N TYR A 193 2.67 -13.26 -1.78
CA TYR A 193 3.49 -12.22 -2.41
C TYR A 193 3.36 -10.86 -1.70
N ALA A 194 2.48 -10.76 -0.69
CA ALA A 194 2.17 -9.48 -0.06
C ALA A 194 3.32 -8.97 0.83
N PHE A 195 3.79 -7.77 0.58
CA PHE A 195 4.65 -7.02 1.49
C PHE A 195 3.83 -6.08 2.40
N HIS A 196 2.69 -5.59 1.92
CA HIS A 196 1.73 -4.74 2.62
C HIS A 196 0.30 -5.18 2.28
N THR A 197 -0.68 -4.80 3.10
CA THR A 197 -2.08 -5.12 2.81
C THR A 197 -2.99 -3.94 3.14
N HIS A 198 -4.10 -3.79 2.38
CA HIS A 198 -5.20 -2.89 2.72
C HIS A 198 -6.47 -3.66 3.02
N LEU A 199 -7.11 -3.29 4.11
CA LEU A 199 -8.36 -3.84 4.60
C LEU A 199 -9.43 -2.75 4.58
N ALA A 200 -10.27 -2.78 3.57
CA ALA A 200 -11.34 -1.80 3.38
C ALA A 200 -12.56 -2.08 4.28
N ALA A 201 -13.41 -1.08 4.46
CA ALA A 201 -14.57 -1.13 5.36
C ALA A 201 -15.51 -2.31 5.08
N TRP A 202 -15.68 -2.71 3.83
CA TRP A 202 -16.57 -3.84 3.47
C TRP A 202 -16.01 -5.21 3.84
N VAL A 203 -14.70 -5.32 4.04
CA VAL A 203 -14.04 -6.57 4.45
C VAL A 203 -14.04 -6.73 5.98
N ILE A 204 -14.15 -5.63 6.73
CA ILE A 204 -14.07 -5.62 8.20
C ILE A 204 -15.01 -6.63 8.88
N PRO A 205 -16.29 -6.81 8.47
CA PRO A 205 -17.21 -7.76 9.12
C PRO A 205 -16.72 -9.22 9.08
N ASN A 206 -15.94 -9.60 8.07
CA ASN A 206 -15.41 -10.96 7.86
C ASN A 206 -13.87 -10.98 7.83
N CYS A 207 -13.24 -10.06 8.53
CA CYS A 207 -11.77 -9.91 8.48
C CYS A 207 -11.00 -11.07 9.14
N ASP A 208 -11.67 -11.91 9.95
CA ASP A 208 -11.07 -13.10 10.55
C ASP A 208 -10.54 -14.10 9.51
N GLU A 209 -11.25 -14.30 8.39
CA GLU A 209 -10.78 -15.13 7.27
C GLU A 209 -9.50 -14.56 6.65
N LYS A 210 -9.42 -13.24 6.46
CA LYS A 210 -8.24 -12.57 5.88
C LYS A 210 -7.05 -12.61 6.85
N LEU A 211 -7.32 -12.41 8.13
CA LEU A 211 -6.29 -12.51 9.17
C LEU A 211 -5.75 -13.95 9.29
N ALA A 212 -6.63 -14.96 9.19
CA ALA A 212 -6.23 -16.36 9.18
C ALA A 212 -5.35 -16.69 7.96
N LEU A 213 -5.73 -16.19 6.78
CA LEU A 213 -4.94 -16.35 5.55
C LEU A 213 -3.55 -15.73 5.67
N LEU A 214 -3.44 -14.52 6.23
CA LEU A 214 -2.15 -13.86 6.45
C LEU A 214 -1.26 -14.66 7.41
N GLU A 215 -1.83 -15.25 8.45
CA GLU A 215 -1.07 -16.14 9.35
C GLU A 215 -0.62 -17.44 8.66
N GLU A 216 -1.49 -18.04 7.85
CA GLU A 216 -1.21 -19.26 7.07
C GLU A 216 0.02 -19.07 6.16
N VAL A 217 0.10 -17.91 5.49
CA VAL A 217 1.23 -17.60 4.58
C VAL A 217 2.44 -17.01 5.31
N GLY A 218 2.38 -16.86 6.64
CA GLY A 218 3.49 -16.33 7.44
C GLY A 218 3.77 -14.85 7.23
N TYR A 219 2.76 -14.04 6.88
CA TYR A 219 2.86 -12.62 6.61
C TYR A 219 3.50 -11.82 7.75
N LYS A 220 4.39 -10.87 7.44
CA LYS A 220 5.14 -10.05 8.40
C LYS A 220 4.95 -8.55 8.22
N GLY A 221 4.25 -8.13 7.17
CA GLY A 221 3.98 -6.73 6.86
C GLY A 221 2.94 -6.08 7.78
N HIS A 222 2.40 -4.96 7.36
CA HIS A 222 1.38 -4.21 8.07
C HIS A 222 0.00 -4.45 7.46
N LEU A 223 -1.01 -4.51 8.32
CA LEU A 223 -2.41 -4.48 7.93
C LEU A 223 -2.87 -3.02 7.89
N GLY A 224 -2.97 -2.46 6.70
CA GLY A 224 -3.46 -1.10 6.47
C GLY A 224 -4.98 -1.03 6.59
N ILE A 225 -5.47 -0.26 7.54
CA ILE A 225 -6.92 -0.04 7.74
C ILE A 225 -7.36 1.13 6.88
N GLU A 226 -8.04 0.83 5.79
CA GLU A 226 -8.36 1.82 4.77
C GLU A 226 -9.84 2.22 4.74
N HIS A 227 -10.08 3.52 4.84
CA HIS A 227 -11.41 4.12 4.75
C HIS A 227 -11.55 4.91 3.44
N HIS A 228 -12.63 4.65 2.68
CA HIS A 228 -12.82 5.18 1.34
C HIS A 228 -13.84 6.32 1.24
N SER A 229 -14.59 6.60 2.31
CA SER A 229 -15.56 7.68 2.29
C SER A 229 -14.97 8.98 2.83
N SER A 230 -15.23 10.10 2.18
CA SER A 230 -14.86 11.43 2.65
C SER A 230 -15.72 11.95 3.82
N LYS A 231 -16.40 11.04 4.54
CA LYS A 231 -17.31 11.41 5.64
C LYS A 231 -17.02 10.59 6.89
N ASN A 232 -17.09 11.26 8.05
CA ASN A 232 -16.93 10.61 9.36
C ASN A 232 -15.60 9.83 9.51
N GLU A 233 -14.55 10.25 8.82
CA GLU A 233 -13.30 9.54 8.68
C GLU A 233 -12.73 9.09 10.03
N TYR A 234 -12.61 9.99 11.01
CA TYR A 234 -12.08 9.63 12.33
C TYR A 234 -12.85 8.51 13.02
N SER A 235 -14.19 8.57 12.99
CA SER A 235 -15.02 7.57 13.67
C SER A 235 -15.05 6.25 12.91
N GLN A 236 -15.07 6.30 11.59
CA GLN A 236 -15.06 5.11 10.72
C GLN A 236 -13.73 4.37 10.81
N VAL A 237 -12.61 5.09 10.70
CA VAL A 237 -11.27 4.51 10.90
C VAL A 237 -11.12 3.91 12.30
N ALA A 238 -11.61 4.60 13.35
CA ALA A 238 -11.57 4.07 14.71
C ALA A 238 -12.34 2.75 14.83
N TRP A 239 -13.55 2.68 14.25
CA TRP A 239 -14.36 1.46 14.24
C TRP A 239 -13.66 0.32 13.48
N GLN A 240 -13.19 0.58 12.26
CA GLN A 240 -12.50 -0.43 11.44
C GLN A 240 -11.26 -0.98 12.16
N TYR A 241 -10.41 -0.10 12.67
CA TYR A 241 -9.20 -0.48 13.39
C TYR A 241 -9.48 -1.28 14.65
N ALA A 242 -10.42 -0.81 15.48
CA ALA A 242 -10.81 -1.50 16.71
C ALA A 242 -11.38 -2.90 16.41
N THR A 243 -12.20 -3.02 15.38
CA THR A 243 -12.79 -4.31 14.97
C THR A 243 -11.72 -5.28 14.51
N ALA A 244 -10.86 -4.88 13.57
CA ALA A 244 -9.78 -5.75 13.05
C ALA A 244 -8.83 -6.19 14.17
N ARG A 245 -8.43 -5.27 15.06
CA ARG A 245 -7.57 -5.57 16.22
C ARG A 245 -8.23 -6.53 17.20
N ASN A 246 -9.50 -6.32 17.52
CA ASN A 246 -10.26 -7.19 18.42
C ASN A 246 -10.40 -8.59 17.82
N THR A 247 -10.77 -8.68 16.54
CA THR A 247 -10.89 -9.96 15.84
C THR A 247 -9.58 -10.74 15.92
N TYR A 248 -8.47 -10.09 15.62
CA TYR A 248 -7.15 -10.74 15.73
C TYR A 248 -6.84 -11.21 17.16
N ASN A 249 -7.09 -10.38 18.16
CA ASN A 249 -6.85 -10.74 19.56
C ASN A 249 -7.70 -11.95 20.00
N LEU A 250 -8.97 -12.00 19.59
CA LEU A 250 -9.85 -13.14 19.87
C LEU A 250 -9.36 -14.42 19.15
N MET A 251 -8.86 -14.32 17.92
CA MET A 251 -8.25 -15.45 17.22
C MET A 251 -7.03 -15.99 18.00
N GLN A 252 -6.17 -15.09 18.50
CA GLN A 252 -5.00 -15.51 19.28
C GLN A 252 -5.40 -16.14 20.63
N ALA A 253 -6.39 -15.55 21.32
CA ALA A 253 -6.90 -16.09 22.60
C ALA A 253 -7.44 -17.52 22.42
N LYS A 254 -8.25 -17.76 21.38
CA LYS A 254 -8.74 -19.11 21.06
C LYS A 254 -7.62 -20.12 20.82
N LYS A 255 -6.51 -19.75 20.19
CA LYS A 255 -5.34 -20.62 19.98
C LYS A 255 -4.63 -20.97 21.29
N LEU A 256 -4.67 -20.06 22.26
CA LEU A 256 -4.10 -20.25 23.59
C LEU A 256 -5.02 -20.99 24.57
N GLY A 257 -6.26 -21.26 24.17
CA GLY A 257 -7.25 -21.95 25.00
C GLY A 257 -7.90 -21.10 26.08
N VAL A 258 -7.91 -19.77 25.86
CA VAL A 258 -8.54 -18.77 26.73
C VAL A 258 -9.67 -18.06 26.02
#